data_84ad78cf061d0341a5ce648643d08273
#
_entry.id   84ad78cf061d0341a5ce648643d08273
#
_cell.length_a   1.000
_cell.length_b   1.000
_cell.length_c   1.000
_cell.angle_alpha   90.00
_cell.angle_beta   90.00
_cell.angle_gamma   90.00
#
_symmetry.space_group_name_H-M   'P 1'
#
loop_
_entity.id
_entity.type
_entity.pdbx_description
1 polymer ?
#
loop_
_entity_poly.entity_id
_entity_poly.type
_entity_poly.pdbx_seq_one_letter_code
_entity_poly.pdbx_strand_id
1 'polypeptide(L)'
;MTAGLAAVLALAPLALTGTAGAAAAPTASFTKVNDWGSGWEGSYRITNSGSTTISSWRLEFDLPAGTTVGSYWDALLTSNGQHHTFTNRSWNGTVAPGASVTFGFVASGTGAPTGCTLNGQPCAGGTTPTTAPPPTTTPPATAPPTTAPPTTTPPTGLSPVAANGQLRVCGRQLCNRDGRAIQLRGMSTHGIQWYANCATPASLDVLAREWNADVLRISMYVQEDGYETDPRRFTDLVHNYIELATARGMYAIVDWHMLSPGDPNFNLTRARTFFAEIADRHKDKVNVLYEIANEPNGVPWSAIKSYAEQVVPVIRSRDPEAVVLVGTPDWSSLGVSGSGGGVDTIAANPVTGGNLMYVFHFYAASHGDAYYDTFARAADRLPLFVTEFGTQDYSGDGPNDFAMAQRYLDLMASKKISWTNWNFSDDFRSGAVFTTGTCGSGQFGGTARLKPAGTWIRDRIRTPDTF
;
A
#
# COMPACT_ATOMS: atom_id res chain seq x y z
N MET A 1 -86.00 -32.87 38.72
CA MET A 1 -84.81 -33.44 39.41
C MET A 1 -84.14 -34.33 38.39
N THR A 2 -83.15 -33.81 37.67
CA THR A 2 -82.28 -34.60 36.78
C THR A 2 -80.88 -34.08 36.90
N ALA A 3 -80.01 -34.89 37.42
CA ALA A 3 -78.58 -34.56 37.57
C ALA A 3 -77.87 -34.75 36.22
N GLY A 4 -77.14 -33.71 35.78
CA GLY A 4 -76.24 -33.78 34.63
C GLY A 4 -74.84 -34.10 35.09
N LEU A 5 -74.23 -35.13 34.50
CA LEU A 5 -72.83 -35.53 34.69
C LEU A 5 -72.00 -34.71 33.71
N ALA A 6 -71.08 -33.90 34.19
CA ALA A 6 -70.07 -33.23 33.39
C ALA A 6 -68.80 -34.11 33.34
N ALA A 7 -68.42 -34.52 32.11
CA ALA A 7 -67.18 -35.23 31.84
C ALA A 7 -66.07 -34.20 31.62
N VAL A 8 -65.01 -34.24 32.45
CA VAL A 8 -63.80 -33.45 32.30
C VAL A 8 -62.82 -34.23 31.42
N LEU A 9 -62.55 -33.72 30.19
CA LEU A 9 -61.47 -34.21 29.35
C LEU A 9 -60.15 -33.56 29.81
N ALA A 10 -59.23 -34.36 30.28
CA ALA A 10 -57.85 -33.95 30.55
C ALA A 10 -57.04 -33.97 29.24
N LEU A 11 -56.66 -32.80 28.72
CA LEU A 11 -55.67 -32.66 27.64
C LEU A 11 -54.25 -32.80 28.29
N ALA A 12 -53.51 -33.81 27.86
CA ALA A 12 -52.10 -33.93 28.14
C ALA A 12 -51.27 -32.99 27.23
N PRO A 13 -50.26 -32.26 27.70
CA PRO A 13 -49.42 -31.45 26.84
C PRO A 13 -48.47 -32.34 26.07
N LEU A 14 -48.46 -32.21 24.72
CA LEU A 14 -47.42 -32.74 23.84
C LEU A 14 -46.16 -31.89 24.05
N ALA A 15 -45.14 -32.47 24.64
CA ALA A 15 -43.79 -31.90 24.69
C ALA A 15 -43.16 -32.03 23.30
N LEU A 16 -43.06 -30.91 22.54
CA LEU A 16 -42.19 -30.83 21.36
C LEU A 16 -40.73 -30.85 21.85
N THR A 17 -40.06 -31.96 21.72
CA THR A 17 -38.59 -32.02 21.82
C THR A 17 -38.00 -31.42 20.56
N GLY A 18 -37.77 -30.09 20.58
CA GLY A 18 -36.95 -29.43 19.58
C GLY A 18 -35.53 -29.97 19.70
N THR A 19 -35.02 -30.64 18.67
CA THR A 19 -33.59 -30.92 18.54
C THR A 19 -32.90 -29.56 18.38
N ALA A 20 -32.15 -29.16 19.43
CA ALA A 20 -31.26 -28.01 19.34
C ALA A 20 -30.23 -28.35 18.27
N GLY A 21 -30.33 -27.72 17.09
CA GLY A 21 -29.30 -27.78 16.06
C GLY A 21 -27.99 -27.29 16.69
N ALA A 22 -26.90 -28.03 16.51
CA ALA A 22 -25.59 -27.59 16.95
C ALA A 22 -25.33 -26.19 16.40
N ALA A 23 -24.99 -25.24 17.28
CA ALA A 23 -24.61 -23.89 16.86
C ALA A 23 -23.43 -23.99 15.87
N ALA A 24 -23.54 -23.33 14.72
CA ALA A 24 -22.47 -23.34 13.72
C ALA A 24 -21.17 -22.78 14.36
N ALA A 25 -20.08 -23.54 14.23
CA ALA A 25 -18.79 -23.15 14.77
C ALA A 25 -18.13 -22.10 13.84
N PRO A 26 -17.27 -21.23 14.36
CA PRO A 26 -16.43 -20.38 13.55
C PRO A 26 -15.60 -21.19 12.56
N THR A 27 -15.38 -20.65 11.36
CA THR A 27 -14.61 -21.30 10.28
C THR A 27 -13.46 -20.42 9.81
N ALA A 28 -12.42 -21.02 9.27
CA ALA A 28 -11.36 -20.31 8.58
C ALA A 28 -11.09 -20.96 7.23
N SER A 29 -10.94 -20.12 6.19
CA SER A 29 -10.63 -20.58 4.84
C SER A 29 -9.32 -19.97 4.36
N PHE A 30 -8.46 -20.80 3.79
CA PHE A 30 -7.21 -20.38 3.16
C PHE A 30 -7.42 -20.13 1.67
N THR A 31 -6.79 -19.08 1.18
CA THR A 31 -6.67 -18.78 -0.25
C THR A 31 -5.20 -18.46 -0.56
N LYS A 32 -4.62 -19.17 -1.53
CA LYS A 32 -3.35 -18.77 -2.14
C LYS A 32 -3.68 -17.65 -3.13
N VAL A 33 -3.34 -16.40 -2.76
CA VAL A 33 -3.72 -15.19 -3.51
C VAL A 33 -2.86 -15.06 -4.76
N ASN A 34 -1.56 -15.28 -4.61
CA ASN A 34 -0.57 -15.27 -5.68
C ASN A 34 0.44 -16.41 -5.51
N ASP A 35 0.98 -16.91 -6.61
CA ASP A 35 2.06 -17.91 -6.63
C ASP A 35 3.05 -17.52 -7.74
N TRP A 36 4.30 -17.25 -7.39
CA TRP A 36 5.37 -16.90 -8.33
C TRP A 36 6.43 -17.98 -8.46
N GLY A 37 6.12 -19.21 -8.02
CA GLY A 37 6.96 -20.39 -8.17
C GLY A 37 8.04 -20.57 -7.10
N SER A 38 8.75 -19.52 -6.70
CA SER A 38 9.73 -19.55 -5.59
C SER A 38 9.13 -19.11 -4.25
N GLY A 39 7.89 -18.67 -4.25
CA GLY A 39 7.12 -18.22 -3.10
C GLY A 39 5.70 -17.87 -3.50
N TRP A 40 4.88 -17.52 -2.51
CA TRP A 40 3.46 -17.23 -2.70
C TRP A 40 2.93 -16.33 -1.59
N GLU A 41 1.82 -15.68 -1.87
CA GLU A 41 1.03 -14.93 -0.91
C GLU A 41 -0.21 -15.74 -0.53
N GLY A 42 -0.47 -15.85 0.77
CA GLY A 42 -1.63 -16.52 1.32
C GLY A 42 -2.47 -15.60 2.19
N SER A 43 -3.76 -15.85 2.20
CA SER A 43 -4.71 -15.17 3.05
C SER A 43 -5.63 -16.18 3.75
N TYR A 44 -5.86 -15.96 5.04
CA TYR A 44 -6.90 -16.64 5.79
C TYR A 44 -8.07 -15.69 6.07
N ARG A 45 -9.27 -16.17 5.78
CA ARG A 45 -10.52 -15.51 6.17
C ARG A 45 -11.18 -16.28 7.31
N ILE A 46 -11.29 -15.66 8.46
CA ILE A 46 -11.98 -16.19 9.65
C ILE A 46 -13.41 -15.65 9.65
N THR A 47 -14.39 -16.53 9.65
CA THR A 47 -15.82 -16.18 9.67
C THR A 47 -16.46 -16.69 10.93
N ASN A 48 -17.14 -15.82 11.65
CA ASN A 48 -17.96 -16.22 12.81
C ASN A 48 -19.33 -16.68 12.33
N SER A 49 -19.46 -17.97 12.07
CA SER A 49 -20.74 -18.60 11.69
C SER A 49 -21.62 -18.91 12.91
N GLY A 50 -21.15 -18.66 14.13
CA GLY A 50 -21.87 -18.88 15.38
C GLY A 50 -22.82 -17.75 15.74
N SER A 51 -23.53 -17.91 16.85
CA SER A 51 -24.46 -16.91 17.39
C SER A 51 -23.87 -16.01 18.47
N THR A 52 -22.63 -16.29 18.91
CA THR A 52 -21.91 -15.53 19.95
C THR A 52 -20.70 -14.82 19.34
N THR A 53 -20.40 -13.62 19.82
CA THR A 53 -19.22 -12.86 19.41
C THR A 53 -17.94 -13.59 19.80
N ILE A 54 -17.01 -13.74 18.88
CA ILE A 54 -15.62 -14.14 19.16
C ILE A 54 -14.91 -12.92 19.74
N SER A 55 -14.26 -13.05 20.89
CA SER A 55 -13.50 -11.96 21.52
C SER A 55 -12.01 -11.98 21.19
N SER A 56 -11.51 -13.14 20.75
CA SER A 56 -10.13 -13.33 20.29
C SER A 56 -10.07 -14.56 19.40
N TRP A 57 -9.12 -14.59 18.48
CA TRP A 57 -8.89 -15.75 17.62
C TRP A 57 -7.41 -16.14 17.60
N ARG A 58 -7.18 -17.45 17.49
CA ARG A 58 -5.88 -18.08 17.28
C ARG A 58 -6.02 -19.10 16.16
N LEU A 59 -5.25 -18.93 15.10
CA LEU A 59 -5.23 -19.82 13.96
C LEU A 59 -3.85 -20.48 13.87
N GLU A 60 -3.83 -21.79 13.71
CA GLU A 60 -2.59 -22.56 13.64
C GLU A 60 -2.58 -23.42 12.39
N PHE A 61 -1.41 -23.59 11.81
CA PHE A 61 -1.18 -24.49 10.67
C PHE A 61 0.29 -24.87 10.56
N ASP A 62 0.55 -25.91 9.78
CA ASP A 62 1.89 -26.34 9.44
C ASP A 62 2.20 -26.02 7.96
N LEU A 63 3.45 -25.61 7.69
CA LEU A 63 3.99 -25.51 6.34
C LEU A 63 4.92 -26.69 6.09
N PRO A 64 4.98 -27.21 4.83
CA PRO A 64 5.93 -28.27 4.49
C PRO A 64 7.38 -27.77 4.59
N ALA A 65 8.30 -28.70 4.77
CA ALA A 65 9.74 -28.42 4.79
C ALA A 65 10.19 -27.66 3.53
N GLY A 66 11.02 -26.62 3.72
CA GLY A 66 11.46 -25.74 2.65
C GLY A 66 10.51 -24.60 2.32
N THR A 67 9.39 -24.47 3.04
CA THR A 67 8.49 -23.30 2.98
C THR A 67 8.60 -22.53 4.30
N THR A 68 8.81 -21.22 4.24
CA THR A 68 8.96 -20.37 5.41
C THR A 68 8.07 -19.14 5.30
N VAL A 69 7.47 -18.70 6.41
CA VAL A 69 6.73 -17.46 6.46
C VAL A 69 7.72 -16.29 6.52
N GLY A 70 7.55 -15.36 5.59
CA GLY A 70 8.25 -14.08 5.58
C GLY A 70 7.39 -12.95 6.19
N SER A 71 7.01 -11.96 5.36
CA SER A 71 6.12 -10.87 5.79
C SER A 71 4.71 -11.37 6.08
N TYR A 72 4.06 -10.76 7.07
CA TYR A 72 2.65 -11.05 7.41
C TYR A 72 1.97 -9.77 7.91
N TRP A 73 0.64 -9.72 7.80
CA TRP A 73 -0.18 -8.57 8.20
C TRP A 73 -1.50 -9.01 8.85
N ASP A 74 -2.08 -8.11 9.63
CA ASP A 74 -3.36 -8.28 10.34
C ASP A 74 -3.40 -9.43 11.34
N ALA A 75 -2.24 -9.91 11.78
CA ALA A 75 -2.07 -10.91 12.82
C ALA A 75 -0.74 -10.71 13.56
N LEU A 76 -0.56 -11.40 14.66
CA LEU A 76 0.72 -11.62 15.34
C LEU A 76 1.17 -13.04 15.03
N LEU A 77 2.44 -13.25 14.71
CA LEU A 77 3.00 -14.56 14.37
C LEU A 77 3.94 -15.05 15.46
N THR A 78 3.80 -16.33 15.80
CA THR A 78 4.80 -17.13 16.53
C THR A 78 5.06 -18.40 15.73
N SER A 79 6.33 -18.73 15.48
CA SER A 79 6.71 -19.93 14.74
C SER A 79 7.57 -20.86 15.59
N ASN A 80 7.33 -22.15 15.47
CA ASN A 80 8.16 -23.20 16.04
C ASN A 80 8.46 -24.24 14.93
N GLY A 81 9.58 -24.07 14.24
CA GLY A 81 9.89 -24.82 13.05
C GLY A 81 8.87 -24.56 11.95
N GLN A 82 8.21 -25.61 11.46
CA GLN A 82 7.18 -25.53 10.44
C GLN A 82 5.77 -25.26 10.96
N HIS A 83 5.60 -25.24 12.28
CA HIS A 83 4.34 -24.92 12.93
C HIS A 83 4.23 -23.40 13.15
N HIS A 84 3.14 -22.81 12.66
CA HIS A 84 2.87 -21.39 12.70
C HIS A 84 1.58 -21.10 13.45
N THR A 85 1.65 -20.19 14.43
CA THR A 85 0.51 -19.71 15.19
C THR A 85 0.29 -18.24 14.88
N PHE A 86 -0.85 -17.91 14.31
CA PHE A 86 -1.32 -16.56 14.13
C PHE A 86 -2.39 -16.20 15.13
N THR A 87 -2.25 -15.05 15.80
CA THR A 87 -3.24 -14.54 16.75
C THR A 87 -3.69 -13.14 16.33
N ASN A 88 -4.89 -12.78 16.78
CA ASN A 88 -5.42 -11.45 16.50
C ASN A 88 -4.52 -10.33 17.07
N ARG A 89 -4.60 -9.19 16.42
CA ARG A 89 -4.15 -7.92 16.99
C ARG A 89 -5.21 -7.33 17.92
N SER A 90 -4.87 -6.30 18.66
CA SER A 90 -5.77 -5.64 19.62
C SER A 90 -7.09 -5.15 19.00
N TRP A 91 -7.13 -4.90 17.72
CA TRP A 91 -8.24 -4.28 17.01
C TRP A 91 -9.10 -5.26 16.20
N ASN A 92 -8.62 -6.43 15.83
CA ASN A 92 -9.37 -7.41 15.02
C ASN A 92 -9.70 -8.73 15.73
N GLY A 93 -9.56 -8.76 17.06
CA GLY A 93 -9.89 -9.94 17.85
C GLY A 93 -11.39 -10.18 17.99
N THR A 94 -12.18 -9.10 17.98
CA THR A 94 -13.63 -9.17 18.14
C THR A 94 -14.32 -9.38 16.81
N VAL A 95 -14.97 -10.54 16.62
CA VAL A 95 -15.72 -10.87 15.39
C VAL A 95 -17.17 -11.17 15.75
N ALA A 96 -18.08 -10.27 15.39
CA ALA A 96 -19.51 -10.43 15.65
C ALA A 96 -20.11 -11.61 14.86
N PRO A 97 -21.25 -12.17 15.28
CA PRO A 97 -21.97 -13.18 14.52
C PRO A 97 -22.21 -12.75 13.06
N GLY A 98 -21.88 -13.61 12.11
CA GLY A 98 -21.96 -13.35 10.67
C GLY A 98 -20.82 -12.50 10.10
N ALA A 99 -19.99 -11.87 10.92
CA ALA A 99 -18.85 -11.08 10.47
C ALA A 99 -17.63 -11.95 10.14
N SER A 100 -16.66 -11.35 9.44
CA SER A 100 -15.40 -11.98 9.10
C SER A 100 -14.24 -11.01 9.31
N VAL A 101 -13.06 -11.56 9.59
CA VAL A 101 -11.76 -10.88 9.56
C VAL A 101 -10.81 -11.65 8.67
N THR A 102 -9.82 -10.98 8.10
CA THR A 102 -8.78 -11.57 7.28
C THR A 102 -7.41 -11.21 7.80
N PHE A 103 -6.46 -12.09 7.59
CA PHE A 103 -5.03 -11.79 7.71
C PHE A 103 -4.29 -12.46 6.56
N GLY A 104 -3.09 -11.98 6.26
CA GLY A 104 -2.30 -12.55 5.18
C GLY A 104 -0.83 -12.68 5.52
N PHE A 105 -0.11 -13.42 4.68
CA PHE A 105 1.33 -13.61 4.79
C PHE A 105 1.95 -14.00 3.44
N VAL A 106 3.22 -13.68 3.31
CA VAL A 106 4.06 -14.15 2.19
C VAL A 106 4.87 -15.34 2.67
N ALA A 107 4.91 -16.38 1.88
CA ALA A 107 5.76 -17.55 2.12
C ALA A 107 6.76 -17.75 0.97
N SER A 108 7.98 -18.14 1.30
CA SER A 108 8.97 -18.65 0.35
C SER A 108 8.80 -20.17 0.21
N GLY A 109 9.07 -20.71 -0.99
CA GLY A 109 8.84 -22.12 -1.30
C GLY A 109 7.47 -22.37 -1.95
N THR A 110 7.15 -23.64 -2.24
CA THR A 110 5.97 -23.99 -3.08
C THR A 110 4.81 -24.62 -2.30
N GLY A 111 5.03 -24.99 -1.05
CA GLY A 111 4.03 -25.72 -0.24
C GLY A 111 2.87 -24.83 0.22
N ALA A 112 1.72 -25.45 0.52
CA ALA A 112 0.55 -24.80 1.09
C ALA A 112 0.34 -25.21 2.55
N PRO A 113 -0.37 -24.41 3.36
CA PRO A 113 -0.71 -24.74 4.74
C PRO A 113 -1.50 -26.05 4.85
N THR A 114 -1.21 -26.81 5.89
CA THR A 114 -1.90 -28.05 6.27
C THR A 114 -2.23 -28.03 7.76
N GLY A 115 -3.15 -28.86 8.21
CA GLY A 115 -3.44 -29.01 9.63
C GLY A 115 -4.08 -27.78 10.29
N CYS A 116 -4.80 -26.95 9.52
CA CYS A 116 -5.36 -25.70 10.03
C CYS A 116 -6.35 -25.93 11.18
N THR A 117 -6.12 -25.20 12.29
CA THR A 117 -7.07 -25.11 13.40
C THR A 117 -7.36 -23.64 13.75
N LEU A 118 -8.62 -23.38 14.12
CA LEU A 118 -9.07 -22.07 14.64
C LEU A 118 -9.59 -22.28 16.07
N ASN A 119 -8.95 -21.61 17.03
CA ASN A 119 -9.23 -21.77 18.47
C ASN A 119 -9.24 -23.23 18.91
N GLY A 120 -8.32 -24.04 18.37
CA GLY A 120 -8.18 -25.47 18.67
C GLY A 120 -9.20 -26.38 17.97
N GLN A 121 -10.05 -25.85 17.07
CA GLN A 121 -10.98 -26.65 16.27
C GLN A 121 -10.52 -26.64 14.80
N PRO A 122 -10.73 -27.71 14.01
CA PRO A 122 -10.40 -27.70 12.59
C PRO A 122 -11.02 -26.52 11.84
N CYS A 123 -10.27 -25.88 10.95
CA CYS A 123 -10.69 -24.66 10.23
C CYS A 123 -11.90 -24.84 9.31
N ALA A 124 -12.06 -26.02 8.70
CA ALA A 124 -13.26 -26.41 7.95
C ALA A 124 -14.16 -27.23 8.84
N GLY A 125 -15.42 -26.87 8.98
CA GLY A 125 -16.42 -27.71 9.63
C GLY A 125 -16.43 -29.08 8.95
N GLY A 126 -16.05 -30.11 9.69
CA GLY A 126 -15.61 -31.41 9.22
C GLY A 126 -16.41 -32.02 8.05
N THR A 127 -15.73 -32.19 6.93
CA THR A 127 -15.92 -33.30 6.01
C THR A 127 -14.55 -33.72 5.48
N THR A 128 -14.17 -34.94 5.77
CA THR A 128 -12.99 -35.59 5.21
C THR A 128 -13.07 -35.56 3.69
N PRO A 129 -12.00 -35.29 2.94
CA PRO A 129 -12.02 -35.38 1.50
C PRO A 129 -12.23 -36.84 1.09
N THR A 130 -13.38 -37.14 0.53
CA THR A 130 -13.59 -38.40 -0.20
C THR A 130 -12.84 -38.27 -1.53
N THR A 131 -11.82 -39.09 -1.70
CA THR A 131 -11.12 -39.25 -2.98
C THR A 131 -12.12 -39.73 -4.04
N ALA A 132 -12.44 -38.90 -4.99
CA ALA A 132 -13.16 -39.30 -6.20
C ALA A 132 -12.15 -40.04 -7.16
N PRO A 133 -12.58 -41.11 -7.85
CA PRO A 133 -11.73 -41.77 -8.81
C PRO A 133 -11.42 -40.84 -10.01
N PRO A 134 -10.28 -41.02 -10.66
CA PRO A 134 -9.89 -40.16 -11.80
C PRO A 134 -10.85 -40.35 -12.98
N PRO A 135 -11.23 -39.28 -13.66
CA PRO A 135 -12.00 -39.40 -14.89
C PRO A 135 -11.16 -39.95 -16.02
N THR A 136 -11.75 -40.90 -16.74
CA THR A 136 -11.22 -41.50 -17.98
C THR A 136 -11.01 -40.41 -19.04
N THR A 137 -9.80 -40.29 -19.54
CA THR A 137 -9.40 -39.34 -20.58
C THR A 137 -9.92 -39.75 -21.94
N THR A 138 -10.79 -38.95 -22.54
CA THR A 138 -11.01 -38.92 -23.99
C THR A 138 -10.05 -37.88 -24.59
N PRO A 139 -9.34 -38.21 -25.70
CA PRO A 139 -8.36 -37.27 -26.25
C PRO A 139 -9.06 -36.02 -26.79
N PRO A 140 -8.55 -34.82 -26.48
CA PRO A 140 -9.11 -33.57 -27.03
C PRO A 140 -8.63 -33.40 -28.49
N ALA A 141 -9.56 -32.87 -29.29
CA ALA A 141 -9.26 -32.35 -30.62
C ALA A 141 -8.23 -31.19 -30.51
N THR A 142 -7.26 -31.22 -31.44
CA THR A 142 -6.21 -30.21 -31.57
C THR A 142 -6.81 -28.82 -31.76
N ALA A 143 -6.66 -27.93 -30.76
CA ALA A 143 -6.87 -26.51 -30.89
C ALA A 143 -5.63 -25.84 -31.55
N PRO A 144 -5.81 -24.72 -32.29
CA PRO A 144 -4.70 -23.99 -32.88
C PRO A 144 -3.75 -23.45 -31.79
N PRO A 145 -2.45 -23.29 -32.09
CA PRO A 145 -1.49 -22.82 -31.10
C PRO A 145 -1.84 -21.40 -30.62
N THR A 146 -2.27 -21.30 -29.38
CA THR A 146 -2.28 -20.04 -28.64
C THR A 146 -0.84 -19.64 -28.37
N THR A 147 -0.40 -18.54 -28.96
CA THR A 147 0.87 -17.91 -28.61
C THR A 147 0.85 -17.60 -27.12
N ALA A 148 1.76 -18.23 -26.38
CA ALA A 148 2.00 -17.91 -24.97
C ALA A 148 2.31 -16.40 -24.84
N PRO A 149 1.85 -15.75 -23.74
CA PRO A 149 2.28 -14.38 -23.47
C PRO A 149 3.80 -14.33 -23.41
N PRO A 150 4.44 -13.25 -23.86
CA PRO A 150 5.88 -13.14 -23.81
C PRO A 150 6.34 -13.32 -22.36
N THR A 151 7.13 -14.33 -22.10
CA THR A 151 7.87 -14.51 -20.86
C THR A 151 8.77 -13.30 -20.69
N THR A 152 8.40 -12.37 -19.84
CA THR A 152 9.28 -11.28 -19.43
C THR A 152 10.43 -11.91 -18.66
N THR A 153 11.62 -11.87 -19.23
CA THR A 153 12.86 -12.24 -18.52
C THR A 153 12.95 -11.34 -17.29
N PRO A 154 13.14 -11.89 -16.07
CA PRO A 154 13.35 -11.06 -14.89
C PRO A 154 14.53 -10.11 -15.14
N PRO A 155 14.48 -8.85 -14.63
CA PRO A 155 15.63 -7.98 -14.73
C PRO A 155 16.85 -8.66 -14.11
N THR A 156 17.96 -8.68 -14.85
CA THR A 156 19.23 -9.32 -14.44
C THR A 156 20.00 -8.52 -13.38
N GLY A 157 19.36 -7.53 -12.75
CA GLY A 157 19.94 -6.64 -11.73
C GLY A 157 19.42 -6.90 -10.32
N LEU A 158 20.12 -6.34 -9.33
CA LEU A 158 19.64 -6.26 -7.96
C LEU A 158 18.38 -5.37 -7.89
N SER A 159 17.46 -5.68 -6.98
CA SER A 159 16.34 -4.79 -6.71
C SER A 159 16.85 -3.43 -6.18
N PRO A 160 16.07 -2.34 -6.31
CA PRO A 160 16.48 -1.01 -5.85
C PRO A 160 16.97 -0.99 -4.39
N VAL A 161 16.26 -1.67 -3.49
CA VAL A 161 16.66 -1.77 -2.07
C VAL A 161 17.92 -2.60 -1.89
N ALA A 162 18.08 -3.70 -2.63
CA ALA A 162 19.27 -4.53 -2.54
C ALA A 162 20.52 -3.79 -3.06
N ALA A 163 20.36 -2.97 -4.11
CA ALA A 163 21.43 -2.16 -4.68
C ALA A 163 21.81 -0.98 -3.76
N ASN A 164 20.84 -0.28 -3.19
CA ASN A 164 21.05 0.99 -2.51
C ASN A 164 21.05 0.91 -0.97
N GLY A 165 20.31 -0.02 -0.37
CA GLY A 165 20.21 -0.20 1.08
C GLY A 165 19.59 0.99 1.80
N GLN A 166 20.06 1.31 3.01
CA GLN A 166 19.60 2.46 3.77
C GLN A 166 19.96 3.77 3.04
N LEU A 167 18.96 4.61 2.86
CA LEU A 167 19.13 5.92 2.21
C LEU A 167 19.45 7.01 3.24
N ARG A 168 20.14 8.04 2.76
CA ARG A 168 20.42 9.24 3.56
C ARG A 168 20.52 10.48 2.67
N VAL A 169 20.32 11.64 3.27
CA VAL A 169 20.52 12.92 2.59
C VAL A 169 22.00 13.31 2.69
N CYS A 170 22.64 13.56 1.57
CA CYS A 170 24.04 14.01 1.49
C CYS A 170 24.12 15.32 0.70
N GLY A 171 24.24 16.43 1.41
CA GLY A 171 24.11 17.75 0.82
C GLY A 171 22.71 18.01 0.27
N ARG A 172 22.56 18.15 -1.04
CA ARG A 172 21.27 18.36 -1.69
C ARG A 172 20.71 17.11 -2.39
N GLN A 173 21.34 15.96 -2.23
CA GLN A 173 21.00 14.75 -2.96
C GLN A 173 20.58 13.63 -2.01
N LEU A 174 19.78 12.71 -2.51
CA LEU A 174 19.53 11.42 -1.90
C LEU A 174 20.70 10.49 -2.21
N CYS A 175 21.27 9.87 -1.19
CA CYS A 175 22.39 8.98 -1.34
C CYS A 175 22.06 7.58 -0.82
N ASN A 176 22.68 6.57 -1.42
CA ASN A 176 22.62 5.20 -0.96
C ASN A 176 23.53 4.97 0.27
N ARG A 177 23.55 3.72 0.78
CA ARG A 177 24.37 3.31 1.93
C ARG A 177 25.87 3.60 1.74
N ASP A 178 26.36 3.57 0.49
CA ASP A 178 27.77 3.81 0.16
C ASP A 178 28.09 5.30 -0.02
N GLY A 179 27.11 6.20 0.14
CA GLY A 179 27.26 7.64 -0.02
C GLY A 179 27.25 8.14 -1.46
N ARG A 180 26.87 7.30 -2.42
CA ARG A 180 26.70 7.71 -3.81
C ARG A 180 25.32 8.32 -4.00
N ALA A 181 25.27 9.47 -4.69
CA ALA A 181 24.04 10.12 -5.07
C ALA A 181 23.25 9.27 -6.06
N ILE A 182 21.95 9.05 -5.77
CA ILE A 182 21.04 8.24 -6.58
C ILE A 182 19.80 9.03 -6.96
N GLN A 183 19.03 8.51 -7.91
CA GLN A 183 17.71 9.00 -8.26
C GLN A 183 16.72 7.82 -8.20
N LEU A 184 15.70 7.89 -7.35
CA LEU A 184 14.59 6.95 -7.36
C LEU A 184 13.52 7.43 -8.34
N ARG A 185 12.93 6.51 -9.09
CA ARG A 185 11.86 6.76 -10.06
C ARG A 185 10.70 5.81 -9.80
N GLY A 186 9.50 6.33 -9.75
CA GLY A 186 8.36 5.46 -9.45
C GLY A 186 7.00 6.10 -9.66
N MET A 187 6.03 5.48 -9.04
CA MET A 187 4.63 5.86 -9.14
C MET A 187 4.03 6.16 -7.78
N SER A 188 3.10 7.12 -7.76
CA SER A 188 2.18 7.31 -6.65
C SER A 188 0.93 6.48 -6.89
N THR A 189 0.40 5.81 -5.86
CA THR A 189 -1.00 5.37 -5.92
C THR A 189 -1.90 6.59 -6.12
N HIS A 190 -3.10 6.41 -6.61
CA HIS A 190 -4.19 7.36 -6.32
C HIS A 190 -4.63 7.18 -4.87
N GLY A 191 -5.58 7.99 -4.38
CA GLY A 191 -6.14 7.83 -3.05
C GLY A 191 -6.54 6.38 -2.77
N ILE A 192 -5.90 5.80 -1.75
CA ILE A 192 -6.09 4.38 -1.42
C ILE A 192 -7.49 4.05 -0.92
N GLN A 193 -8.30 5.04 -0.57
CA GLN A 193 -9.72 4.87 -0.24
C GLN A 193 -10.57 4.54 -1.46
N TRP A 194 -10.19 5.00 -2.66
CA TRP A 194 -10.97 4.84 -3.89
C TRP A 194 -10.38 3.79 -4.84
N TYR A 195 -9.05 3.68 -4.89
CA TYR A 195 -8.35 2.87 -5.89
C TYR A 195 -7.45 1.79 -5.28
N ALA A 196 -7.82 1.25 -4.11
CA ALA A 196 -7.07 0.16 -3.47
C ALA A 196 -6.90 -1.06 -4.39
N ASN A 197 -7.88 -1.32 -5.26
CA ASN A 197 -7.86 -2.40 -6.24
C ASN A 197 -6.84 -2.20 -7.38
N CYS A 198 -6.24 -1.02 -7.50
CA CYS A 198 -5.18 -0.75 -8.47
C CYS A 198 -3.78 -1.07 -7.94
N ALA A 199 -3.57 -1.02 -6.62
CA ALA A 199 -2.29 -1.33 -5.99
C ALA A 199 -2.32 -2.73 -5.35
N THR A 200 -2.42 -3.73 -6.19
CA THR A 200 -2.49 -5.17 -5.82
C THR A 200 -1.11 -5.83 -5.96
N PRO A 201 -0.89 -7.03 -5.40
CA PRO A 201 0.32 -7.79 -5.68
C PRO A 201 0.63 -7.91 -7.18
N ALA A 202 -0.36 -8.22 -8.02
CA ALA A 202 -0.18 -8.38 -9.45
C ALA A 202 0.25 -7.08 -10.15
N SER A 203 -0.40 -5.95 -9.85
CA SER A 203 -0.04 -4.65 -10.43
C SER A 203 1.34 -4.17 -9.96
N LEU A 204 1.67 -4.39 -8.67
CA LEU A 204 2.97 -4.03 -8.13
C LEU A 204 4.10 -4.94 -8.62
N ASP A 205 3.82 -6.20 -9.00
CA ASP A 205 4.78 -7.02 -9.73
C ASP A 205 5.09 -6.44 -11.11
N VAL A 206 4.09 -5.95 -11.83
CA VAL A 206 4.27 -5.25 -13.11
C VAL A 206 5.07 -3.97 -12.91
N LEU A 207 4.72 -3.17 -11.90
CA LEU A 207 5.43 -1.93 -11.58
C LEU A 207 6.92 -2.19 -11.27
N ALA A 208 7.21 -3.17 -10.44
CA ALA A 208 8.59 -3.49 -10.03
C ALA A 208 9.40 -4.17 -11.14
N ARG A 209 8.80 -5.12 -11.88
CA ARG A 209 9.55 -6.00 -12.79
C ARG A 209 9.46 -5.61 -14.26
N GLU A 210 8.29 -5.10 -14.71
CA GLU A 210 8.14 -4.68 -16.09
C GLU A 210 8.48 -3.20 -16.28
N TRP A 211 8.18 -2.35 -15.27
CA TRP A 211 8.48 -0.92 -15.33
C TRP A 211 9.84 -0.59 -14.71
N ASN A 212 10.43 -1.50 -13.93
CA ASN A 212 11.66 -1.29 -13.15
C ASN A 212 11.56 -0.10 -12.19
N ALA A 213 10.41 0.08 -11.55
CA ALA A 213 10.22 1.16 -10.60
C ALA A 213 11.04 0.94 -9.32
N ASP A 214 11.64 2.01 -8.82
CA ASP A 214 12.44 2.01 -7.60
C ASP A 214 11.59 2.23 -6.36
N VAL A 215 10.49 2.96 -6.48
CA VAL A 215 9.71 3.46 -5.35
C VAL A 215 8.22 3.49 -5.64
N LEU A 216 7.42 3.15 -4.62
CA LEU A 216 5.97 3.32 -4.58
C LEU A 216 5.64 4.41 -3.55
N ARG A 217 4.93 5.47 -3.95
CA ARG A 217 4.32 6.43 -3.02
C ARG A 217 2.91 5.99 -2.68
N ILE A 218 2.59 5.95 -1.40
CA ILE A 218 1.31 5.46 -0.86
C ILE A 218 0.51 6.67 -0.41
N SER A 219 -0.43 7.13 -1.25
CA SER A 219 -1.24 8.33 -1.02
C SER A 219 -2.38 8.04 -0.07
N MET A 220 -2.12 8.16 1.24
CA MET A 220 -3.11 7.95 2.29
C MET A 220 -3.80 9.28 2.62
N TYR A 221 -4.94 9.54 1.97
CA TYR A 221 -5.75 10.72 2.22
C TYR A 221 -6.18 10.82 3.68
N VAL A 222 -6.08 12.02 4.24
CA VAL A 222 -6.45 12.27 5.63
C VAL A 222 -7.94 12.55 5.72
N GLN A 223 -8.43 13.48 4.90
CA GLN A 223 -9.84 13.81 4.69
C GLN A 223 -10.38 13.02 3.48
N GLU A 224 -11.50 13.44 2.93
CA GLU A 224 -12.09 12.91 1.68
C GLU A 224 -12.33 11.39 1.74
N ASP A 225 -13.07 10.95 2.77
CA ASP A 225 -13.34 9.55 3.09
C ASP A 225 -12.08 8.72 3.44
N GLY A 226 -10.98 9.41 3.76
CA GLY A 226 -9.69 8.80 4.12
C GLY A 226 -9.53 8.49 5.61
N TYR A 227 -8.30 8.67 6.11
CA TYR A 227 -7.85 8.28 7.45
C TYR A 227 -8.78 8.70 8.58
N GLU A 228 -9.35 9.92 8.54
CA GLU A 228 -10.20 10.41 9.63
C GLU A 228 -11.50 9.62 9.80
N THR A 229 -11.96 8.93 8.77
CA THR A 229 -13.19 8.13 8.82
C THR A 229 -12.99 6.78 9.48
N ASP A 230 -11.82 6.16 9.29
CA ASP A 230 -11.42 4.90 9.91
C ASP A 230 -9.89 4.82 10.04
N PRO A 231 -9.30 5.46 11.06
CA PRO A 231 -7.84 5.50 11.24
C PRO A 231 -7.19 4.12 11.27
N ARG A 232 -7.87 3.13 11.86
CA ARG A 232 -7.33 1.78 11.97
C ARG A 232 -7.21 1.09 10.60
N ARG A 233 -8.30 1.09 9.84
CA ARG A 233 -8.35 0.52 8.49
C ARG A 233 -7.28 1.12 7.59
N PHE A 234 -7.15 2.45 7.60
CA PHE A 234 -6.19 3.12 6.72
C PHE A 234 -4.73 2.89 7.15
N THR A 235 -4.44 2.86 8.46
CA THR A 235 -3.12 2.48 8.95
C THR A 235 -2.76 1.05 8.52
N ASP A 236 -3.68 0.11 8.64
CA ASP A 236 -3.46 -1.28 8.22
C ASP A 236 -3.25 -1.41 6.72
N LEU A 237 -3.99 -0.63 5.92
CA LEU A 237 -3.82 -0.61 4.47
C LEU A 237 -2.43 -0.07 4.08
N VAL A 238 -1.96 0.99 4.74
CA VAL A 238 -0.59 1.51 4.54
C VAL A 238 0.45 0.47 4.95
N HIS A 239 0.27 -0.21 6.07
CA HIS A 239 1.15 -1.31 6.46
C HIS A 239 1.24 -2.38 5.37
N ASN A 240 0.11 -2.78 4.81
CA ASN A 240 0.07 -3.75 3.72
C ASN A 240 0.85 -3.26 2.49
N TYR A 241 0.67 -2.02 2.06
CA TYR A 241 1.39 -1.48 0.90
C TYR A 241 2.90 -1.38 1.14
N ILE A 242 3.33 -1.04 2.35
CA ILE A 242 4.76 -1.09 2.71
C ILE A 242 5.31 -2.52 2.55
N GLU A 243 4.58 -3.53 3.04
CA GLU A 243 5.00 -4.94 2.90
C GLU A 243 5.04 -5.37 1.44
N LEU A 244 4.04 -4.99 0.63
CA LEU A 244 4.00 -5.30 -0.80
C LEU A 244 5.17 -4.67 -1.56
N ALA A 245 5.53 -3.42 -1.25
CA ALA A 245 6.70 -2.76 -1.83
C ALA A 245 8.00 -3.44 -1.37
N THR A 246 8.12 -3.75 -0.06
CA THR A 246 9.28 -4.43 0.52
C THR A 246 9.52 -5.79 -0.13
N ALA A 247 8.48 -6.60 -0.30
CA ALA A 247 8.56 -7.91 -0.94
C ALA A 247 9.07 -7.86 -2.39
N ARG A 248 8.93 -6.70 -3.04
CA ARG A 248 9.39 -6.45 -4.42
C ARG A 248 10.72 -5.71 -4.49
N GLY A 249 11.31 -5.42 -3.33
CA GLY A 249 12.56 -4.69 -3.23
C GLY A 249 12.46 -3.22 -3.66
N MET A 250 11.26 -2.66 -3.63
CA MET A 250 11.02 -1.23 -3.85
C MET A 250 11.08 -0.44 -2.54
N TYR A 251 11.42 0.83 -2.65
CA TYR A 251 11.19 1.79 -1.56
C TYR A 251 9.71 2.12 -1.47
N ALA A 252 9.27 2.52 -0.27
CA ALA A 252 7.90 2.95 0.00
C ALA A 252 7.92 4.35 0.61
N ILE A 253 7.24 5.32 0.00
CA ILE A 253 6.97 6.62 0.59
C ILE A 253 5.59 6.54 1.25
N VAL A 254 5.56 6.78 2.56
CA VAL A 254 4.30 6.86 3.32
C VAL A 254 3.88 8.31 3.36
N ASP A 255 2.85 8.63 2.59
CA ASP A 255 2.36 9.98 2.40
C ASP A 255 1.12 10.28 3.25
N TRP A 256 1.26 11.28 4.14
CA TRP A 256 0.15 11.91 4.83
C TRP A 256 -0.52 12.90 3.88
N HIS A 257 -1.46 12.37 3.06
CA HIS A 257 -2.04 13.06 1.92
C HIS A 257 -3.13 14.04 2.37
N MET A 258 -2.71 15.20 2.87
CA MET A 258 -3.61 16.28 3.27
C MET A 258 -3.71 17.32 2.15
N LEU A 259 -4.92 17.85 1.95
CA LEU A 259 -5.26 18.89 0.98
C LEU A 259 -6.05 20.03 1.64
N SER A 260 -7.19 19.70 2.24
CA SER A 260 -8.08 20.65 2.90
C SER A 260 -8.55 20.10 4.25
N PRO A 261 -8.40 20.83 5.34
CA PRO A 261 -7.74 22.17 5.46
C PRO A 261 -6.24 22.09 5.13
N GLY A 262 -5.72 23.18 4.52
CA GLY A 262 -4.33 23.24 4.07
C GLY A 262 -3.28 23.43 5.17
N ASP A 263 -3.71 23.76 6.41
CA ASP A 263 -2.81 23.82 7.56
C ASP A 263 -2.53 22.42 8.10
N PRO A 264 -1.30 21.89 8.00
CA PRO A 264 -0.98 20.56 8.51
C PRO A 264 -1.16 20.45 10.02
N ASN A 265 -1.12 21.54 10.77
CA ASN A 265 -1.35 21.55 12.22
C ASN A 265 -2.78 21.16 12.59
N PHE A 266 -3.76 21.30 11.68
CA PHE A 266 -5.15 20.88 11.92
C PHE A 266 -5.23 19.39 12.31
N ASN A 267 -4.41 18.55 11.69
CA ASN A 267 -4.36 17.12 11.97
C ASN A 267 -3.10 16.67 12.75
N LEU A 268 -2.37 17.57 13.39
CA LEU A 268 -1.10 17.27 14.06
C LEU A 268 -1.17 16.07 15.02
N THR A 269 -2.19 16.00 15.87
CA THR A 269 -2.34 14.88 16.83
C THR A 269 -2.53 13.55 16.12
N ARG A 270 -3.35 13.52 15.06
CA ARG A 270 -3.56 12.33 14.24
C ARG A 270 -2.28 11.92 13.51
N ALA A 271 -1.58 12.88 12.90
CA ALA A 271 -0.31 12.65 12.21
C ALA A 271 0.75 12.03 13.15
N ARG A 272 0.88 12.59 14.37
CA ARG A 272 1.81 12.05 15.37
C ARG A 272 1.47 10.62 15.78
N THR A 273 0.20 10.29 15.94
CA THR A 273 -0.26 8.93 16.24
C THR A 273 0.04 7.97 15.09
N PHE A 274 -0.31 8.37 13.87
CA PHE A 274 -0.09 7.57 12.67
C PHE A 274 1.40 7.30 12.43
N PHE A 275 2.22 8.33 12.37
CA PHE A 275 3.67 8.17 12.13
C PHE A 275 4.39 7.43 13.27
N ALA A 276 3.92 7.56 14.51
CA ALA A 276 4.44 6.77 15.61
C ALA A 276 4.25 5.28 15.39
N GLU A 277 3.06 4.86 14.94
CA GLU A 277 2.73 3.46 14.68
C GLU A 277 3.46 2.93 13.44
N ILE A 278 3.45 3.70 12.33
CA ILE A 278 4.16 3.30 11.12
C ILE A 278 5.65 3.13 11.40
N ALA A 279 6.29 4.10 12.04
CA ALA A 279 7.71 4.05 12.33
C ALA A 279 8.07 2.92 13.31
N ASP A 280 7.25 2.69 14.35
CA ASP A 280 7.53 1.61 15.31
C ASP A 280 7.46 0.22 14.65
N ARG A 281 6.47 0.01 13.78
CA ARG A 281 6.29 -1.28 13.08
C ARG A 281 7.37 -1.54 12.02
N HIS A 282 7.87 -0.52 11.36
CA HIS A 282 8.76 -0.66 10.20
C HIS A 282 10.19 -0.17 10.47
N LYS A 283 10.57 0.13 11.70
CA LYS A 283 11.89 0.67 12.11
C LYS A 283 13.10 -0.17 11.65
N ASP A 284 12.90 -1.46 11.45
CA ASP A 284 13.95 -2.38 11.01
C ASP A 284 14.03 -2.48 9.47
N LYS A 285 13.22 -1.72 8.74
CA LYS A 285 13.19 -1.69 7.28
C LYS A 285 13.99 -0.50 6.75
N VAL A 286 14.89 -0.76 5.82
CA VAL A 286 15.72 0.28 5.17
C VAL A 286 15.03 0.98 4.01
N ASN A 287 13.82 0.57 3.65
CA ASN A 287 13.12 0.99 2.43
C ASN A 287 11.91 1.91 2.67
N VAL A 288 11.70 2.41 3.89
CA VAL A 288 10.57 3.30 4.20
C VAL A 288 11.04 4.75 4.27
N LEU A 289 10.36 5.62 3.54
CA LEU A 289 10.49 7.08 3.60
C LEU A 289 9.17 7.66 4.09
N TYR A 290 9.20 8.81 4.76
CA TYR A 290 8.03 9.41 5.38
C TYR A 290 7.77 10.79 4.78
N GLU A 291 6.66 10.98 4.06
CA GLU A 291 6.17 12.27 3.58
C GLU A 291 5.13 12.78 4.56
N ILE A 292 5.51 13.76 5.37
CA ILE A 292 4.72 14.14 6.55
C ILE A 292 3.58 15.12 6.26
N ALA A 293 3.54 15.71 5.08
CA ALA A 293 2.44 16.54 4.60
C ALA A 293 2.52 16.66 3.07
N ASN A 294 1.46 16.22 2.38
CA ASN A 294 1.38 16.24 0.91
C ASN A 294 1.44 17.66 0.34
N GLU A 295 0.42 18.45 0.57
CA GLU A 295 0.23 19.76 -0.05
C GLU A 295 -0.24 20.84 0.95
N PRO A 296 0.62 21.27 1.87
CA PRO A 296 0.31 22.42 2.73
C PRO A 296 -0.02 23.65 1.89
N ASN A 297 -1.13 24.30 2.22
CA ASN A 297 -1.56 25.49 1.49
C ASN A 297 -2.32 26.46 2.40
N GLY A 298 -2.38 27.75 1.99
CA GLY A 298 -3.06 28.79 2.74
C GLY A 298 -2.38 29.15 4.07
N VAL A 299 -1.16 28.68 4.32
CA VAL A 299 -0.40 28.94 5.55
C VAL A 299 1.05 29.29 5.24
N PRO A 300 1.72 30.11 6.10
CA PRO A 300 3.12 30.45 5.90
C PRO A 300 4.05 29.27 6.19
N TRP A 301 5.28 29.34 5.65
CA TRP A 301 6.33 28.37 5.93
C TRP A 301 6.56 28.10 7.43
N SER A 302 6.43 29.13 8.27
CA SER A 302 6.59 28.99 9.72
C SER A 302 5.59 28.01 10.36
N ALA A 303 4.36 27.95 9.85
CA ALA A 303 3.36 26.99 10.33
C ALA A 303 3.71 25.56 9.90
N ILE A 304 4.14 25.37 8.64
CA ILE A 304 4.59 24.06 8.12
C ILE A 304 5.83 23.58 8.88
N LYS A 305 6.80 24.45 9.08
CA LYS A 305 8.01 24.17 9.88
C LYS A 305 7.65 23.75 11.31
N SER A 306 6.76 24.50 11.96
CA SER A 306 6.31 24.17 13.32
C SER A 306 5.65 22.80 13.41
N TYR A 307 4.85 22.43 12.40
CA TYR A 307 4.30 21.08 12.28
C TYR A 307 5.40 20.03 12.11
N ALA A 308 6.30 20.24 11.15
CA ALA A 308 7.38 19.31 10.86
C ALA A 308 8.26 19.06 12.09
N GLU A 309 8.62 20.11 12.85
CA GLU A 309 9.44 20.02 14.07
C GLU A 309 8.74 19.33 15.23
N GLN A 310 7.42 19.03 15.12
CA GLN A 310 6.68 18.23 16.08
C GLN A 310 6.47 16.77 15.59
N VAL A 311 6.44 16.52 14.28
CA VAL A 311 6.25 15.17 13.72
C VAL A 311 7.58 14.44 13.52
N VAL A 312 8.61 15.13 13.01
CA VAL A 312 9.93 14.53 12.76
C VAL A 312 10.51 13.85 14.00
N PRO A 313 10.49 14.43 15.21
CA PRO A 313 10.98 13.74 16.41
C PRO A 313 10.20 12.48 16.77
N VAL A 314 8.91 12.40 16.43
CA VAL A 314 8.09 11.19 16.65
C VAL A 314 8.60 10.04 15.80
N ILE A 315 8.92 10.29 14.53
CA ILE A 315 9.52 9.31 13.63
C ILE A 315 10.93 8.94 14.12
N ARG A 316 11.77 9.95 14.37
CA ARG A 316 13.18 9.78 14.76
C ARG A 316 13.40 8.99 16.05
N SER A 317 12.46 9.08 17.00
CA SER A 317 12.53 8.31 18.23
C SER A 317 12.40 6.79 18.03
N ARG A 318 11.97 6.36 16.85
CA ARG A 318 11.72 4.96 16.47
C ARG A 318 12.58 4.51 15.30
N ASP A 319 12.70 5.36 14.29
CA ASP A 319 13.48 5.17 13.07
C ASP A 319 14.45 6.36 12.89
N PRO A 320 15.61 6.31 13.55
CA PRO A 320 16.56 7.44 13.57
C PRO A 320 17.19 7.72 12.20
N GLU A 321 17.29 6.72 11.33
CA GLU A 321 17.97 6.83 10.03
C GLU A 321 17.02 7.18 8.87
N ALA A 322 15.70 7.19 9.09
CA ALA A 322 14.72 7.42 8.05
C ALA A 322 14.93 8.76 7.32
N VAL A 323 14.66 8.77 6.03
CA VAL A 323 14.52 10.01 5.25
C VAL A 323 13.10 10.54 5.41
N VAL A 324 12.97 11.81 5.81
CA VAL A 324 11.67 12.47 5.97
C VAL A 324 11.52 13.56 4.91
N LEU A 325 10.39 13.54 4.23
CA LEU A 325 10.01 14.45 3.16
C LEU A 325 9.01 15.47 3.73
N VAL A 326 9.33 16.74 3.59
CA VAL A 326 8.55 17.85 4.18
C VAL A 326 7.86 18.62 3.08
N GLY A 327 6.54 18.66 3.08
CA GLY A 327 5.73 19.47 2.18
C GLY A 327 6.11 20.95 2.25
N THR A 328 6.02 21.64 1.12
CA THR A 328 6.39 23.07 1.01
C THR A 328 5.16 23.95 0.81
N PRO A 329 5.26 25.29 1.02
CA PRO A 329 4.10 26.16 0.90
C PRO A 329 3.41 26.11 -0.47
N ASP A 330 2.10 26.40 -0.42
CA ASP A 330 1.25 26.61 -1.57
C ASP A 330 1.20 25.39 -2.50
N TRP A 331 0.65 24.26 -1.94
CA TRP A 331 0.51 22.95 -2.62
C TRP A 331 1.85 22.32 -3.02
N SER A 332 2.81 22.35 -2.10
CA SER A 332 4.18 21.85 -2.33
C SER A 332 4.86 22.41 -3.58
N SER A 333 4.50 23.66 -3.94
CA SER A 333 5.03 24.37 -5.10
C SER A 333 6.25 25.26 -4.79
N LEU A 334 6.82 25.16 -3.58
CA LEU A 334 7.87 26.06 -3.10
C LEU A 334 7.41 27.53 -3.09
N GLY A 335 6.11 27.76 -2.86
CA GLY A 335 5.50 29.05 -2.76
C GLY A 335 5.20 29.77 -4.07
N VAL A 336 5.43 29.15 -5.24
CA VAL A 336 5.18 29.80 -6.55
C VAL A 336 3.69 29.96 -6.85
N SER A 337 2.83 29.11 -6.25
CA SER A 337 1.36 29.17 -6.39
C SER A 337 0.68 30.19 -5.48
N GLY A 338 1.42 30.82 -4.57
CA GLY A 338 0.79 31.69 -3.56
C GLY A 338 1.77 32.61 -2.83
N SER A 339 1.51 32.86 -1.55
CA SER A 339 2.28 33.78 -0.73
C SER A 339 2.79 33.19 0.59
N GLY A 340 2.75 31.87 0.75
CA GLY A 340 3.15 31.18 1.97
C GLY A 340 4.66 31.20 2.27
N GLY A 341 5.47 31.70 1.36
CA GLY A 341 6.92 31.77 1.42
C GLY A 341 7.59 30.81 0.43
N GLY A 342 8.64 31.27 -0.21
CA GLY A 342 9.32 30.55 -1.28
C GLY A 342 10.66 29.93 -0.89
N VAL A 343 11.44 29.59 -1.90
CA VAL A 343 12.76 28.97 -1.78
C VAL A 343 13.68 29.70 -0.81
N ASP A 344 13.71 31.03 -0.87
CA ASP A 344 14.57 31.86 -0.01
C ASP A 344 14.16 31.76 1.46
N THR A 345 12.86 31.76 1.74
CA THR A 345 12.31 31.63 3.09
C THR A 345 12.64 30.27 3.71
N ILE A 346 12.48 29.20 2.93
CA ILE A 346 12.78 27.83 3.37
C ILE A 346 14.28 27.68 3.61
N ALA A 347 15.12 28.15 2.67
CA ALA A 347 16.57 28.04 2.79
C ALA A 347 17.17 28.87 3.94
N ALA A 348 16.54 30.03 4.26
CA ALA A 348 16.96 30.87 5.38
C ALA A 348 16.52 30.32 6.75
N ASN A 349 15.46 29.50 6.80
CA ASN A 349 14.92 28.94 8.03
C ASN A 349 14.45 27.49 7.83
N PRO A 350 15.38 26.56 7.56
CA PRO A 350 15.04 25.16 7.29
C PRO A 350 14.46 24.46 8.52
N VAL A 351 13.78 23.35 8.33
CA VAL A 351 13.38 22.44 9.42
C VAL A 351 14.64 21.89 10.10
N THR A 352 14.64 21.87 11.43
CA THR A 352 15.77 21.40 12.22
C THR A 352 15.89 19.89 12.15
N GLY A 353 17.10 19.38 11.90
CA GLY A 353 17.42 17.95 11.89
C GLY A 353 18.14 17.51 10.62
N GLY A 354 18.60 16.26 10.62
CA GLY A 354 19.24 15.61 9.47
C GLY A 354 18.28 14.72 8.68
N ASN A 355 18.71 14.22 7.53
CA ASN A 355 17.95 13.35 6.65
C ASN A 355 16.57 13.89 6.27
N LEU A 356 16.50 15.19 5.96
CA LEU A 356 15.28 15.88 5.55
C LEU A 356 15.40 16.30 4.07
N MET A 357 14.33 16.15 3.32
CA MET A 357 14.19 16.68 1.95
C MET A 357 12.90 17.49 1.86
N TYR A 358 12.84 18.42 0.93
CA TYR A 358 11.69 19.27 0.68
C TYR A 358 10.95 18.82 -0.56
N VAL A 359 9.64 18.75 -0.46
CA VAL A 359 8.76 18.26 -1.53
C VAL A 359 8.52 19.37 -2.56
N PHE A 360 8.48 18.97 -3.83
CA PHE A 360 7.98 19.80 -4.92
C PHE A 360 6.98 19.02 -5.77
N HIS A 361 5.84 19.66 -6.09
CA HIS A 361 4.81 19.14 -6.97
C HIS A 361 4.64 20.02 -8.20
N PHE A 362 4.36 19.39 -9.35
CA PHE A 362 4.02 20.11 -10.57
C PHE A 362 3.12 19.28 -11.50
N TYR A 363 2.37 19.99 -12.34
CA TYR A 363 1.57 19.41 -13.42
C TYR A 363 1.93 20.14 -14.71
N ALA A 364 2.54 19.43 -15.65
CA ALA A 364 3.27 20.03 -16.76
C ALA A 364 2.39 20.91 -17.66
N ALA A 365 1.13 20.54 -17.90
CA ALA A 365 0.23 21.36 -18.73
C ALA A 365 -0.24 22.65 -18.05
N SER A 366 -0.05 22.80 -16.74
CA SER A 366 -0.38 24.02 -15.98
C SER A 366 0.85 24.80 -15.53
N HIS A 367 1.95 24.11 -15.26
CA HIS A 367 3.10 24.64 -14.56
C HIS A 367 4.29 24.82 -15.52
N GLY A 368 4.25 25.95 -16.25
CA GLY A 368 5.25 26.34 -17.23
C GLY A 368 6.51 26.96 -16.61
N ASP A 369 7.11 27.93 -17.34
CA ASP A 369 8.45 28.48 -17.03
C ASP A 369 8.59 29.01 -15.59
N ALA A 370 7.61 29.69 -15.04
CA ALA A 370 7.70 30.27 -13.68
C ALA A 370 7.91 29.18 -12.59
N TYR A 371 7.21 28.05 -12.73
CA TYR A 371 7.38 26.90 -11.86
C TYR A 371 8.73 26.22 -12.11
N TYR A 372 9.07 25.99 -13.37
CA TYR A 372 10.34 25.40 -13.77
C TYR A 372 11.55 26.20 -13.23
N ASP A 373 11.54 27.52 -13.39
CA ASP A 373 12.61 28.40 -12.93
C ASP A 373 12.71 28.39 -11.40
N THR A 374 11.57 28.35 -10.70
CA THR A 374 11.53 28.22 -9.23
C THR A 374 12.12 26.89 -8.80
N PHE A 375 11.75 25.80 -9.45
CA PHE A 375 12.28 24.46 -9.17
C PHE A 375 13.79 24.39 -9.47
N ALA A 376 14.25 24.91 -10.59
CA ALA A 376 15.67 24.96 -10.96
C ALA A 376 16.49 25.72 -9.91
N ARG A 377 16.01 26.90 -9.48
CA ARG A 377 16.65 27.67 -8.41
C ARG A 377 16.68 26.93 -7.09
N ALA A 378 15.58 26.24 -6.74
CA ALA A 378 15.50 25.46 -5.51
C ALA A 378 16.46 24.26 -5.51
N ALA A 379 16.64 23.59 -6.66
CA ALA A 379 17.53 22.46 -6.82
C ALA A 379 19.00 22.78 -6.52
N ASP A 380 19.39 24.06 -6.63
CA ASP A 380 20.73 24.54 -6.29
C ASP A 380 20.88 24.95 -4.81
N ARG A 381 19.80 24.90 -4.02
CA ARG A 381 19.76 25.42 -2.66
C ARG A 381 19.24 24.44 -1.61
N LEU A 382 18.33 23.56 -1.99
CA LEU A 382 17.60 22.65 -1.09
C LEU A 382 17.74 21.20 -1.55
N PRO A 383 17.75 20.24 -0.62
CA PRO A 383 17.56 18.83 -0.95
C PRO A 383 16.08 18.62 -1.33
N LEU A 384 15.81 18.28 -2.59
CA LEU A 384 14.47 18.16 -3.14
C LEU A 384 14.11 16.72 -3.48
N PHE A 385 12.81 16.41 -3.31
CA PHE A 385 12.17 15.22 -3.85
C PHE A 385 10.86 15.64 -4.54
N VAL A 386 10.63 15.21 -5.77
CA VAL A 386 9.35 15.42 -6.47
C VAL A 386 8.46 14.22 -6.18
N THR A 387 7.67 14.30 -5.12
CA THR A 387 6.84 13.17 -4.69
C THR A 387 5.54 13.06 -5.48
N GLU A 388 5.18 14.11 -6.23
CA GLU A 388 4.02 14.10 -7.11
C GLU A 388 4.25 14.98 -8.33
N PHE A 389 4.01 14.43 -9.52
CA PHE A 389 3.89 15.23 -10.72
C PHE A 389 2.98 14.58 -11.76
N GLY A 390 2.37 15.39 -12.61
CA GLY A 390 1.57 14.93 -13.75
C GLY A 390 2.02 15.55 -15.06
N THR A 391 1.68 14.88 -16.18
CA THR A 391 1.87 15.41 -17.54
C THR A 391 0.71 16.30 -17.99
N GLN A 392 -0.45 16.14 -17.35
CA GLN A 392 -1.71 16.87 -17.58
C GLN A 392 -1.76 18.16 -16.75
N ASP A 393 -2.94 18.77 -16.64
CA ASP A 393 -3.15 19.93 -15.78
C ASP A 393 -3.32 19.54 -14.30
N TYR A 394 -3.35 20.55 -13.43
CA TYR A 394 -3.42 20.34 -11.95
C TYR A 394 -4.73 19.70 -11.46
N SER A 395 -5.77 19.63 -12.29
CA SER A 395 -7.00 18.91 -11.95
C SER A 395 -6.86 17.38 -12.05
N GLY A 396 -5.71 16.92 -12.57
CA GLY A 396 -5.47 15.51 -12.86
C GLY A 396 -5.99 15.09 -14.24
N ASP A 397 -6.54 16.00 -15.02
CA ASP A 397 -7.16 15.74 -16.32
C ASP A 397 -6.63 16.69 -17.43
N GLY A 398 -7.29 16.71 -18.59
CA GLY A 398 -6.96 17.57 -19.72
C GLY A 398 -5.82 17.04 -20.61
N PRO A 399 -5.29 17.87 -21.50
CA PRO A 399 -4.21 17.49 -22.40
C PRO A 399 -2.89 17.26 -21.64
N ASN A 400 -2.12 16.29 -22.11
CA ASN A 400 -0.77 16.06 -21.58
C ASN A 400 0.25 16.97 -22.29
N ASP A 401 1.06 17.68 -21.51
CA ASP A 401 2.25 18.38 -22.01
C ASP A 401 3.51 17.54 -21.77
N PHE A 402 3.78 16.61 -22.67
CA PHE A 402 4.95 15.75 -22.59
C PHE A 402 6.27 16.50 -22.79
N ALA A 403 6.25 17.64 -23.50
CA ALA A 403 7.45 18.42 -23.76
C ALA A 403 7.89 19.14 -22.48
N MET A 404 6.97 19.80 -21.79
CA MET A 404 7.26 20.46 -20.52
C MET A 404 7.60 19.44 -19.43
N ALA A 405 6.87 18.32 -19.36
CA ALA A 405 7.20 17.22 -18.44
C ALA A 405 8.62 16.68 -18.67
N GLN A 406 9.05 16.55 -19.93
CA GLN A 406 10.42 16.11 -20.25
C GLN A 406 11.47 17.12 -19.79
N ARG A 407 11.23 18.43 -19.93
CA ARG A 407 12.15 19.45 -19.38
C ARG A 407 12.36 19.31 -17.87
N TYR A 408 11.29 19.05 -17.12
CA TYR A 408 11.38 18.76 -15.67
C TYR A 408 12.20 17.50 -15.41
N LEU A 409 11.92 16.41 -16.14
CA LEU A 409 12.65 15.15 -15.96
C LEU A 409 14.16 15.30 -16.28
N ASP A 410 14.51 16.07 -17.32
CA ASP A 410 15.89 16.33 -17.70
C ASP A 410 16.63 17.09 -16.58
N LEU A 411 15.98 18.09 -15.97
CA LEU A 411 16.53 18.80 -14.81
C LEU A 411 16.68 17.86 -13.61
N MET A 412 15.65 17.06 -13.30
CA MET A 412 15.71 16.09 -12.22
C MET A 412 16.83 15.06 -12.42
N ALA A 413 17.01 14.56 -13.64
CA ALA A 413 18.11 13.65 -13.97
C ALA A 413 19.48 14.32 -13.80
N SER A 414 19.66 15.56 -14.27
CA SER A 414 20.91 16.31 -14.14
C SER A 414 21.32 16.59 -12.69
N LYS A 415 20.34 16.76 -11.79
CA LYS A 415 20.52 17.04 -10.36
C LYS A 415 20.35 15.80 -9.49
N LYS A 416 20.00 14.64 -10.05
CA LYS A 416 19.66 13.38 -9.34
C LYS A 416 18.54 13.57 -8.31
N ILE A 417 17.49 14.32 -8.69
CA ILE A 417 16.31 14.50 -7.87
C ILE A 417 15.35 13.35 -8.13
N SER A 418 15.02 12.61 -7.09
CA SER A 418 14.09 11.49 -7.13
C SER A 418 12.65 11.94 -7.35
N TRP A 419 11.80 11.07 -7.94
CA TRP A 419 10.44 11.43 -8.27
C TRP A 419 9.46 10.26 -8.30
N THR A 420 8.17 10.56 -8.06
CA THR A 420 7.02 9.69 -8.34
C THR A 420 5.99 10.43 -9.19
N ASN A 421 5.38 9.71 -10.14
CA ASN A 421 4.34 10.27 -11.01
C ASN A 421 2.95 9.98 -10.45
N TRP A 422 2.05 10.94 -10.58
CA TRP A 422 0.64 10.85 -10.27
C TRP A 422 -0.14 10.46 -11.53
N ASN A 423 -0.86 9.29 -11.61
CA ASN A 423 -1.05 8.30 -10.57
C ASN A 423 -1.23 6.88 -11.14
N PHE A 424 -0.95 5.89 -10.31
CA PHE A 424 -1.04 4.46 -10.64
C PHE A 424 -2.47 3.95 -10.37
N SER A 425 -3.41 4.35 -11.23
CA SER A 425 -4.81 3.92 -11.17
C SER A 425 -5.43 3.82 -12.57
N ASP A 426 -6.70 3.42 -12.62
CA ASP A 426 -7.55 3.43 -13.80
C ASP A 426 -8.67 4.49 -13.71
N ASP A 427 -8.43 5.56 -12.95
CA ASP A 427 -9.28 6.76 -12.94
C ASP A 427 -9.58 7.20 -14.37
N PHE A 428 -10.76 7.74 -14.61
CA PHE A 428 -11.18 8.17 -15.96
C PHE A 428 -10.34 9.34 -16.50
N ARG A 429 -9.73 10.14 -15.63
CA ARG A 429 -8.90 11.31 -15.99
C ARG A 429 -7.63 10.92 -16.76
N SER A 430 -7.11 11.86 -17.53
CA SER A 430 -5.95 11.64 -18.42
C SER A 430 -4.65 11.35 -17.69
N GLY A 431 -4.52 11.77 -16.43
CA GLY A 431 -3.34 11.55 -15.59
C GLY A 431 -3.21 10.14 -15.01
N ALA A 432 -4.27 9.35 -15.01
CA ALA A 432 -4.18 7.95 -14.62
C ALA A 432 -3.44 7.12 -15.67
N VAL A 433 -2.60 6.18 -15.23
CA VAL A 433 -1.78 5.39 -16.17
C VAL A 433 -2.57 4.31 -16.90
N PHE A 434 -3.63 3.77 -16.29
CA PHE A 434 -4.42 2.69 -16.90
C PHE A 434 -5.73 3.20 -17.52
N THR A 435 -6.18 2.51 -18.55
CA THR A 435 -7.54 2.68 -19.07
C THR A 435 -8.56 2.19 -18.04
N THR A 436 -9.71 2.87 -17.97
CA THR A 436 -10.81 2.55 -17.02
C THR A 436 -11.20 1.07 -17.10
N GLY A 437 -11.40 0.44 -15.93
CA GLY A 437 -11.73 -0.98 -15.78
C GLY A 437 -10.52 -1.92 -15.72
N THR A 438 -9.30 -1.41 -15.89
CA THR A 438 -8.08 -2.23 -15.81
C THR A 438 -7.87 -2.81 -14.42
N CYS A 439 -8.04 -2.01 -13.38
CA CYS A 439 -7.84 -2.45 -11.99
C CYS A 439 -8.83 -3.56 -11.59
N GLY A 440 -10.07 -3.47 -12.06
CA GLY A 440 -11.08 -4.53 -11.85
C GLY A 440 -10.81 -5.80 -12.66
N SER A 441 -10.11 -5.70 -13.81
CA SER A 441 -9.78 -6.87 -14.66
C SER A 441 -8.55 -7.64 -14.19
N GLY A 442 -7.67 -7.03 -13.38
CA GLY A 442 -6.39 -7.58 -12.98
C GLY A 442 -5.34 -7.70 -14.09
N GLN A 443 -5.59 -7.13 -15.28
CA GLN A 443 -4.70 -7.23 -16.46
C GLN A 443 -3.78 -6.01 -16.57
N PHE A 444 -2.71 -5.99 -15.83
CA PHE A 444 -1.80 -4.84 -15.70
C PHE A 444 -0.59 -4.88 -16.65
N GLY A 445 -0.20 -6.05 -17.12
CA GLY A 445 1.03 -6.26 -17.90
C GLY A 445 0.98 -5.69 -19.33
N GLY A 446 2.16 -5.39 -19.88
CA GLY A 446 2.32 -4.86 -21.22
C GLY A 446 1.85 -3.41 -21.36
N THR A 447 1.43 -3.01 -22.58
CA THR A 447 1.04 -1.62 -22.89
C THR A 447 -0.41 -1.47 -23.35
N ALA A 448 -1.13 -2.57 -23.59
CA ALA A 448 -2.47 -2.55 -24.17
C ALA A 448 -3.52 -1.85 -23.31
N ARG A 449 -3.28 -1.76 -22.01
CA ARG A 449 -4.17 -1.13 -21.02
C ARG A 449 -3.63 0.23 -20.54
N LEU A 450 -2.58 0.75 -21.12
CA LEU A 450 -2.02 2.05 -20.75
C LEU A 450 -2.67 3.18 -21.51
N LYS A 451 -2.94 4.28 -20.82
CA LYS A 451 -3.24 5.58 -21.42
C LYS A 451 -1.96 6.21 -21.98
N PRO A 452 -2.04 7.27 -22.79
CA PRO A 452 -0.85 7.98 -23.29
C PRO A 452 0.12 8.40 -22.16
N ALA A 453 -0.38 8.96 -21.05
CA ALA A 453 0.43 9.28 -19.87
C ALA A 453 1.10 8.03 -19.29
N GLY A 454 0.37 6.92 -19.18
CA GLY A 454 0.90 5.64 -18.67
C GLY A 454 2.01 5.07 -19.54
N THR A 455 1.86 5.10 -20.85
CA THR A 455 2.91 4.66 -21.80
C THR A 455 4.15 5.56 -21.67
N TRP A 456 3.93 6.87 -21.65
CA TRP A 456 5.01 7.86 -21.57
C TRP A 456 5.83 7.72 -20.29
N ILE A 457 5.18 7.60 -19.14
CA ILE A 457 5.89 7.51 -17.84
C ILE A 457 6.56 6.15 -17.64
N ARG A 458 5.90 5.04 -18.06
CA ARG A 458 6.50 3.71 -18.04
C ARG A 458 7.87 3.70 -18.76
N ASP A 459 7.95 4.29 -19.93
CA ASP A 459 9.19 4.31 -20.72
C ASP A 459 10.30 5.10 -19.99
N ARG A 460 9.96 6.14 -19.21
CA ARG A 460 10.93 6.94 -18.44
C ARG A 460 11.38 6.25 -17.17
N ILE A 461 10.49 5.55 -16.47
CA ILE A 461 10.86 4.70 -15.34
C ILE A 461 11.83 3.60 -15.80
N ARG A 462 11.59 3.00 -16.96
CA ARG A 462 12.41 1.92 -17.54
C ARG A 462 13.77 2.37 -18.08
N THR A 463 13.97 3.65 -18.29
CA THR A 463 15.27 4.15 -18.78
C THR A 463 16.35 3.79 -17.75
N PRO A 464 17.43 3.09 -18.16
CA PRO A 464 18.49 2.70 -17.24
C PRO A 464 19.09 3.92 -16.54
N ASP A 465 19.44 3.75 -15.28
CA ASP A 465 20.24 4.74 -14.57
C ASP A 465 21.65 4.79 -15.13
N THR A 466 22.22 5.99 -15.16
CA THR A 466 23.58 6.24 -15.64
C THR A 466 24.58 6.50 -14.50
N PHE A 467 24.19 6.18 -13.25
CA PHE A 467 24.96 6.46 -12.03
C PHE A 467 25.31 5.24 -11.19
#